data_7881db428da7b9a9a6806eae625e88da
#
_entry.id   7881db428da7b9a9a6806eae625e88da
#
_cell.length_a   1.000
_cell.length_b   1.000
_cell.length_c   1.000
_cell.angle_alpha   90.00
_cell.angle_beta   90.00
_cell.angle_gamma   90.00
#
_symmetry.space_group_name_H-M   'P 1'
#
loop_
_entity.id
_entity.type
_entity.pdbx_description
1 polymer ?
#
loop_
_entity_poly.entity_id
_entity_poly.type
_entity_poly.pdbx_seq_one_letter_code
_entity_poly.pdbx_strand_id
1 'polypeptide(L)'
;ATYVELGAVVDRGTRTPGNAELDEMLNSLGVTIVDFTPAQARIARAAYAEFGRVSGHTAALNFGDCFAYALAREAGVPLLFKGDDFSSTDIDSYAY
;
A
#
# COMPACT_ATOMS: atom_id res chain seq x y z
N ALA A 1 5.08 -1.97 -4.15
CA ALA A 1 5.49 -0.64 -3.65
C ALA A 1 5.59 -0.61 -2.12
N THR A 2 4.62 -1.17 -1.43
CA THR A 2 4.60 -1.22 0.04
C THR A 2 5.83 -1.94 0.62
N TYR A 3 6.25 -3.04 -0.01
CA TYR A 3 7.45 -3.76 0.39
C TYR A 3 8.70 -2.88 0.28
N VAL A 4 8.80 -2.10 -0.79
CA VAL A 4 9.94 -1.20 -0.99
C VAL A 4 9.97 -0.09 0.07
N GLU A 5 8.82 0.49 0.38
CA GLU A 5 8.70 1.51 1.42
C GLU A 5 9.09 0.95 2.80
N LEU A 6 8.59 -0.24 3.13
CA LEU A 6 8.93 -0.92 4.38
C LEU A 6 10.41 -1.24 4.46
N GLY A 7 10.99 -1.74 3.37
CA GLY A 7 12.42 -2.01 3.28
C GLY A 7 13.26 -0.76 3.51
N ALA A 8 12.86 0.36 2.93
CA ALA A 8 13.57 1.62 3.12
C ALA A 8 13.54 2.09 4.59
N VAL A 9 12.45 1.87 5.30
CA VAL A 9 12.37 2.18 6.73
C VAL A 9 13.27 1.28 7.56
N VAL A 10 13.25 -0.02 7.29
CA VAL A 10 14.07 -1.01 8.01
C VAL A 10 15.56 -0.75 7.77
N ASP A 11 15.95 -0.51 6.52
CA ASP A 11 17.37 -0.24 6.17
C ASP A 11 17.91 1.01 6.84
N ARG A 12 17.09 2.06 6.96
CA ARG A 12 17.49 3.25 7.70
C ARG A 12 17.72 2.98 9.18
N GLY A 13 16.91 2.11 9.76
CA GLY A 13 17.01 1.76 11.18
C GLY A 13 18.21 0.87 11.50
N THR A 14 18.56 -0.04 10.61
CA THR A 14 19.62 -1.03 10.83
C THR A 14 20.98 -0.62 10.27
N ARG A 15 21.01 0.33 9.36
CA ARG A 15 22.21 0.75 8.60
C ARG A 15 22.86 -0.36 7.78
N THR A 16 22.15 -1.47 7.60
CA THR A 16 22.62 -2.63 6.84
C THR A 16 21.69 -2.82 5.65
N PRO A 17 22.14 -2.56 4.42
CA PRO A 17 21.35 -2.84 3.23
C PRO A 17 21.11 -4.35 3.10
N GLY A 18 19.97 -4.69 2.53
CA GLY A 18 19.60 -6.08 2.31
C GLY A 18 18.70 -6.60 3.44
N ASN A 19 17.51 -7.01 3.08
CA ASN A 19 16.41 -7.27 4.00
C ASN A 19 16.16 -8.75 4.27
N ALA A 20 17.23 -9.55 4.48
CA ALA A 20 17.06 -10.97 4.77
C ALA A 20 16.19 -11.18 6.01
N GLU A 21 16.39 -10.39 7.07
CA GLU A 21 15.58 -10.48 8.28
C GLU A 21 14.13 -10.06 8.05
N LEU A 22 13.91 -9.01 7.25
CA LEU A 22 12.57 -8.58 6.88
C LEU A 22 11.85 -9.65 6.07
N ASP A 23 12.53 -10.23 5.10
CA ASP A 23 11.98 -11.28 4.25
C ASP A 23 11.62 -12.52 5.07
N GLU A 24 12.47 -12.91 6.00
CA GLU A 24 12.21 -14.03 6.90
C GLU A 24 11.00 -13.76 7.80
N MET A 25 10.88 -12.56 8.33
CA MET A 25 9.74 -12.17 9.14
C MET A 25 8.43 -12.21 8.34
N LEU A 26 8.42 -11.64 7.15
CA LEU A 26 7.24 -11.65 6.27
C LEU A 26 6.83 -13.07 5.90
N ASN A 27 7.81 -13.92 5.61
CA ASN A 27 7.58 -15.33 5.32
C ASN A 27 6.97 -16.07 6.51
N SER A 28 7.48 -15.81 7.72
CA SER A 28 6.97 -16.40 8.96
C SER A 28 5.52 -16.00 9.24
N LEU A 29 5.14 -14.78 8.86
CA LEU A 29 3.79 -14.27 9.05
C LEU A 29 2.83 -14.69 7.93
N GLY A 30 3.32 -15.42 6.92
CA GLY A 30 2.51 -15.83 5.78
C GLY A 30 2.17 -14.68 4.83
N VAL A 31 2.96 -13.61 4.84
CA VAL A 31 2.76 -12.47 3.94
C VAL A 31 3.34 -12.79 2.56
N THR A 32 2.53 -12.59 1.53
CA THR A 32 2.94 -12.78 0.14
C THR A 32 3.15 -11.44 -0.53
N ILE A 33 4.29 -11.30 -1.20
CA ILE A 33 4.55 -10.15 -2.07
C ILE A 33 3.99 -10.49 -3.45
N VAL A 34 3.11 -9.63 -3.96
CA VAL A 34 2.46 -9.86 -5.25
C VAL A 34 2.94 -8.87 -6.30
N ASP A 35 2.89 -9.30 -7.55
CA ASP A 35 3.28 -8.47 -8.68
C ASP A 35 2.34 -7.28 -8.85
N PHE A 36 2.90 -6.16 -9.25
CA PHE A 36 2.12 -5.00 -9.67
C PHE A 36 1.75 -5.16 -11.15
N THR A 37 0.46 -5.28 -11.42
CA THR A 37 -0.04 -5.61 -12.76
C THR A 37 -0.51 -4.37 -13.52
N PRO A 38 -0.63 -4.44 -14.88
CA PRO A 38 -1.25 -3.36 -15.64
C PRO A 38 -2.67 -3.01 -15.19
N ALA A 39 -3.46 -4.01 -14.77
CA ALA A 39 -4.79 -3.78 -14.22
C ALA A 39 -4.73 -2.96 -12.93
N GLN A 40 -3.83 -3.30 -12.03
CA GLN A 40 -3.60 -2.51 -10.81
C GLN A 40 -3.12 -1.09 -11.13
N ALA A 41 -2.27 -0.94 -12.13
CA ALA A 41 -1.80 0.37 -12.54
C ALA A 41 -2.94 1.30 -12.99
N ARG A 42 -3.91 0.76 -13.71
CA ARG A 42 -5.09 1.52 -14.14
C ARG A 42 -5.97 1.91 -12.96
N ILE A 43 -6.18 0.99 -12.03
CA ILE A 43 -6.95 1.26 -10.80
C ILE A 43 -6.24 2.31 -9.95
N ALA A 44 -4.93 2.19 -9.76
CA ALA A 44 -4.13 3.14 -9.00
C ALA A 44 -4.17 4.54 -9.60
N ARG A 45 -4.07 4.64 -10.92
CA ARG A 45 -4.17 5.92 -11.64
C ARG A 45 -5.53 6.58 -11.43
N ALA A 46 -6.61 5.82 -11.54
CA ALA A 46 -7.97 6.32 -11.32
C ALA A 46 -8.15 6.74 -9.85
N ALA A 47 -7.64 5.96 -8.92
CA ALA A 47 -7.70 6.28 -7.49
C ALA A 47 -6.95 7.58 -7.16
N TYR A 48 -5.78 7.78 -7.74
CA TYR A 48 -5.02 9.00 -7.50
C TYR A 48 -5.72 10.23 -8.07
N ALA A 49 -6.38 10.09 -9.22
CA ALA A 49 -7.18 11.17 -9.80
C ALA A 49 -8.38 11.55 -8.93
N GLU A 50 -9.01 10.56 -8.30
CA GLU A 50 -10.22 10.77 -7.48
C GLU A 50 -9.91 11.10 -6.03
N PHE A 51 -9.00 10.37 -5.39
CA PHE A 51 -8.72 10.44 -3.95
C PHE A 51 -7.35 11.03 -3.61
N GLY A 52 -6.53 11.34 -4.62
CA GLY A 52 -5.17 11.84 -4.42
C GLY A 52 -5.12 13.23 -3.81
N ARG A 53 -3.97 13.59 -3.26
CA ARG A 53 -3.75 14.87 -2.56
C ARG A 53 -4.09 16.10 -3.42
N VAL A 54 -3.82 16.02 -4.72
CA VAL A 54 -4.04 17.17 -5.62
C VAL A 54 -5.47 17.26 -6.13
N SER A 55 -6.32 16.28 -5.84
CA SER A 55 -7.71 16.27 -6.27
C SER A 55 -8.63 17.12 -5.41
N GLY A 56 -8.17 17.50 -4.20
CA GLY A 56 -9.00 18.17 -3.20
C GLY A 56 -9.94 17.25 -2.43
N HIS A 57 -9.86 15.93 -2.64
CA HIS A 57 -10.66 14.96 -1.90
C HIS A 57 -10.17 14.83 -0.46
N THR A 58 -11.10 14.58 0.49
CA THR A 58 -10.77 14.46 1.92
C THR A 58 -9.83 13.31 2.24
N ALA A 59 -9.83 12.24 1.44
CA ALA A 59 -8.89 11.13 1.61
C ALA A 59 -7.44 11.56 1.42
N ALA A 60 -7.18 12.45 0.48
CA ALA A 60 -5.86 13.02 0.20
C ALA A 60 -4.76 11.95 0.10
N LEU A 61 -5.03 10.85 -0.61
CA LEU A 61 -4.09 9.74 -0.76
C LEU A 61 -2.79 10.20 -1.41
N ASN A 62 -1.67 9.74 -0.89
CA ASN A 62 -0.39 9.92 -1.57
C ASN A 62 -0.23 8.89 -2.69
N PHE A 63 0.84 9.06 -3.48
CA PHE A 63 1.11 8.18 -4.61
C PHE A 63 1.22 6.71 -4.18
N GLY A 64 1.95 6.43 -3.09
CA GLY A 64 2.13 5.07 -2.59
C GLY A 64 0.84 4.40 -2.11
N ASP A 65 -0.06 5.17 -1.48
CA ASP A 65 -1.34 4.66 -1.00
C ASP A 65 -2.18 4.06 -2.13
N CYS A 66 -2.08 4.61 -3.33
CA CYS A 66 -2.85 4.15 -4.49
C CYS A 66 -2.46 2.75 -4.94
N PHE A 67 -1.23 2.30 -4.69
CA PHE A 67 -0.82 0.92 -4.99
C PHE A 67 -1.50 -0.07 -4.06
N ALA A 68 -1.60 0.24 -2.77
CA ALA A 68 -2.30 -0.60 -1.80
C ALA A 68 -3.81 -0.64 -2.09
N TYR A 69 -4.40 0.51 -2.38
CA TYR A 69 -5.79 0.59 -2.81
C TYR A 69 -6.06 -0.29 -4.03
N ALA A 70 -5.21 -0.20 -5.06
CA ALA A 70 -5.39 -0.94 -6.30
C ALA A 70 -5.32 -2.46 -6.08
N LEU A 71 -4.39 -2.92 -5.25
CA LEU A 71 -4.29 -4.34 -4.94
C LEU A 71 -5.52 -4.85 -4.20
N ALA A 72 -5.98 -4.12 -3.19
CA ALA A 72 -7.18 -4.51 -2.44
C ALA A 72 -8.40 -4.54 -3.33
N ARG A 73 -8.56 -3.57 -4.21
CA ARG A 73 -9.67 -3.48 -5.15
C ARG A 73 -9.69 -4.62 -6.14
N GLU A 74 -8.55 -4.92 -6.77
CA GLU A 74 -8.44 -6.00 -7.75
C GLU A 74 -8.66 -7.37 -7.10
N ALA A 75 -8.11 -7.59 -5.92
CA ALA A 75 -8.27 -8.84 -5.18
C ALA A 75 -9.66 -8.98 -4.56
N GLY A 76 -10.43 -7.91 -4.46
CA GLY A 76 -11.76 -7.95 -3.85
C GLY A 76 -11.71 -8.20 -2.35
N VAL A 77 -10.69 -7.72 -1.68
CA VAL A 77 -10.48 -7.91 -0.24
C VAL A 77 -10.40 -6.58 0.48
N PRO A 78 -10.71 -6.54 1.81
CA PRO A 78 -10.53 -5.33 2.59
C PRO A 78 -9.07 -4.94 2.72
N LEU A 79 -8.81 -3.64 2.86
CA LEU A 79 -7.48 -3.08 3.07
C LEU A 79 -7.26 -2.83 4.55
N LEU A 80 -6.16 -3.37 5.09
CA LEU A 80 -5.69 -3.04 6.44
C LEU A 80 -4.74 -1.84 6.34
N PHE A 81 -5.01 -0.79 7.11
CA PHE A 81 -4.17 0.39 7.10
C PHE A 81 -4.16 1.08 8.47
N LYS A 82 -3.13 1.89 8.69
CA LYS A 82 -3.02 2.71 9.88
C LYS A 82 -3.56 4.11 9.61
N GLY A 83 -4.33 4.65 10.56
CA GLY A 83 -4.94 5.96 10.43
C GLY A 83 -6.31 5.89 9.77
N ASP A 84 -6.70 6.94 9.07
CA ASP A 84 -8.02 7.09 8.47
C ASP A 84 -8.01 7.54 7.00
N ASP A 85 -6.85 7.50 6.34
CA ASP A 85 -6.68 7.98 4.96
C ASP A 85 -7.62 7.28 3.99
N PHE A 86 -7.84 5.96 4.16
CA PHE A 86 -8.71 5.18 3.30
C PHE A 86 -10.17 5.18 3.71
N SER A 87 -10.50 5.73 4.89
CA SER A 87 -11.87 5.75 5.40
C SER A 87 -12.81 6.59 4.53
N SER A 88 -12.27 7.57 3.82
CA SER A 88 -13.03 8.44 2.90
C SER A 88 -13.05 7.92 1.46
N THR A 89 -12.51 6.74 1.21
CA THR A 89 -12.54 6.10 -0.11
C THR A 89 -13.67 5.07 -0.18
N ASP A 90 -13.85 4.46 -1.33
CA ASP A 90 -14.85 3.42 -1.58
C ASP A 90 -14.34 2.00 -1.31
N ILE A 91 -13.14 1.85 -0.74
CA ILE A 91 -12.56 0.54 -0.44
C ILE A 91 -13.00 0.06 0.94
N ASP A 92 -13.36 -1.22 1.05
CA ASP A 92 -13.55 -1.85 2.35
C ASP A 92 -12.23 -1.92 3.08
N SER A 93 -12.21 -1.55 4.36
CA SER A 93 -10.93 -1.37 5.06
C SER A 93 -11.07 -1.68 6.55
N TYR A 94 -9.92 -2.00 7.16
CA TYR A 94 -9.76 -2.13 8.59
C TYR A 94 -8.67 -1.15 9.04
N ALA A 95 -9.05 -0.12 9.78
CA ALA A 95 -8.11 0.83 10.38
C ALA A 95 -7.61 0.33 11.73
N TYR A 96 -6.36 0.68 12.06
CA TYR A 96 -5.82 0.40 13.37
C TYR A 96 -4.97 1.53 13.93
#